data_95eb945f0595f6898b4d64be8aa67c08
#
_entry.id   95eb945f0595f6898b4d64be8aa67c08
#
_cell.length_a   1.000
_cell.length_b   1.000
_cell.length_c   1.000
_cell.angle_alpha   90.00
_cell.angle_beta   90.00
_cell.angle_gamma   90.00
#
_symmetry.space_group_name_H-M   'P 1'
#
loop_
_entity.id
_entity.type
_entity.pdbx_description
1 polymer ?
#
loop_
_entity_poly.entity_id
_entity_poly.type
_entity_poly.pdbx_seq_one_letter_code
_entity_poly.pdbx_strand_id
1 'polypeptide(L)'
;MTAMIKIETEMRSHLAKRAISSGIQNILFADVRSVEEAQECVASVRADTPQTGGTHGSEDRRFAKYFLESGSPQYVQALEDVVIAIMVEKESTVRDLDAILSVDGIDMTVFGGGDYAMSLGKPGQAASKEVQDVYDYTVRTSFKHGVQPRPSIGSPEDMERFLMAGVKHFCMGTDLATIYQWCLKETPRFWEKIGVDPENRQV
;
A
#
# COMPACT_ATOMS: atom_id res chain seq x y z
N MET A 1 10.84 -1.20 -13.42
CA MET A 1 10.22 -0.83 -12.14
C MET A 1 8.71 -0.75 -12.37
N THR A 2 7.94 -1.48 -11.60
CA THR A 2 6.47 -1.50 -11.70
C THR A 2 5.87 -0.46 -10.74
N ALA A 3 4.83 0.24 -11.16
CA ALA A 3 4.12 1.19 -10.33
C ALA A 3 3.04 0.49 -9.50
N MET A 4 2.83 0.99 -8.27
CA MET A 4 1.69 0.66 -7.43
C MET A 4 0.90 1.93 -7.16
N ILE A 5 -0.43 1.87 -7.23
CA ILE A 5 -1.31 2.98 -6.89
C ILE A 5 -2.11 2.65 -5.62
N LYS A 6 -2.23 3.62 -4.71
CA LYS A 6 -3.17 3.55 -3.59
C LYS A 6 -4.54 3.99 -4.07
N ILE A 7 -5.57 3.20 -3.73
CA ILE A 7 -6.98 3.45 -4.06
C ILE A 7 -7.80 3.48 -2.77
N GLU A 8 -8.53 4.58 -2.61
CA GLU A 8 -9.44 4.81 -1.49
C GLU A 8 -10.76 4.03 -1.67
N THR A 9 -11.63 4.08 -0.64
CA THR A 9 -12.87 3.29 -0.58
C THR A 9 -13.86 3.62 -1.69
N GLU A 10 -14.04 4.91 -2.01
CA GLU A 10 -15.02 5.31 -3.01
C GLU A 10 -14.60 4.88 -4.42
N MET A 11 -15.54 4.30 -5.16
CA MET A 11 -15.33 3.82 -6.53
C MET A 11 -14.16 2.83 -6.68
N ARG A 12 -13.81 2.12 -5.63
CA ARG A 12 -12.64 1.23 -5.51
C ARG A 12 -12.49 0.30 -6.73
N SER A 13 -13.52 -0.43 -7.07
CA SER A 13 -13.52 -1.35 -8.21
C SER A 13 -13.32 -0.61 -9.56
N HIS A 14 -13.99 0.52 -9.75
CA HIS A 14 -13.83 1.32 -10.98
C HIS A 14 -12.40 1.85 -11.12
N LEU A 15 -11.85 2.41 -10.04
CA LEU A 15 -10.50 2.99 -10.06
C LEU A 15 -9.43 1.92 -10.26
N ALA A 16 -9.57 0.72 -9.67
CA ALA A 16 -8.66 -0.40 -9.88
C ALA A 16 -8.62 -0.80 -11.36
N LYS A 17 -9.79 -0.99 -11.99
CA LYS A 17 -9.90 -1.31 -13.41
C LYS A 17 -9.27 -0.21 -14.29
N ARG A 18 -9.52 1.05 -13.99
CA ARG A 18 -8.93 2.19 -14.74
C ARG A 18 -7.42 2.27 -14.57
N ALA A 19 -6.90 2.04 -13.37
CA ALA A 19 -5.47 2.04 -13.10
C ALA A 19 -4.76 0.93 -13.89
N ILE A 20 -5.27 -0.30 -13.83
CA ILE A 20 -4.74 -1.43 -14.59
C ILE A 20 -4.80 -1.14 -16.09
N SER A 21 -5.91 -0.58 -16.59
CA SER A 21 -6.06 -0.19 -18.01
C SER A 21 -5.01 0.82 -18.45
N SER A 22 -4.59 1.70 -17.54
CA SER A 22 -3.56 2.72 -17.81
C SER A 22 -2.13 2.19 -17.72
N GLY A 23 -1.95 0.90 -17.38
CA GLY A 23 -0.65 0.23 -17.29
C GLY A 23 -0.04 0.21 -15.90
N ILE A 24 -0.79 0.56 -14.84
CA ILE A 24 -0.38 0.36 -13.45
C ILE A 24 -0.64 -1.09 -13.09
N GLN A 25 0.40 -1.81 -12.65
CA GLN A 25 0.34 -3.27 -12.48
C GLN A 25 0.13 -3.72 -11.03
N ASN A 26 0.14 -2.79 -10.05
CA ASN A 26 -0.01 -3.15 -8.65
C ASN A 26 -0.99 -2.20 -7.96
N ILE A 27 -1.84 -2.73 -7.11
CA ILE A 27 -2.88 -1.97 -6.43
C ILE A 27 -2.72 -2.09 -4.91
N LEU A 28 -2.74 -0.97 -4.21
CA LEU A 28 -2.87 -0.91 -2.75
C LEU A 28 -4.27 -0.38 -2.42
N PHE A 29 -5.11 -1.22 -1.85
CA PHE A 29 -6.44 -0.84 -1.38
C PHE A 29 -6.38 -0.30 0.05
N ALA A 30 -6.82 0.93 0.24
CA ALA A 30 -6.99 1.56 1.53
C ALA A 30 -8.37 1.28 2.14
N ASP A 31 -8.53 1.51 3.44
CA ASP A 31 -9.80 1.45 4.15
C ASP A 31 -10.55 0.11 4.01
N VAL A 32 -9.88 -1.01 3.85
CA VAL A 32 -10.51 -2.34 3.83
C VAL A 32 -10.89 -2.72 5.26
N ARG A 33 -12.19 -2.93 5.52
CA ARG A 33 -12.73 -3.07 6.89
C ARG A 33 -13.35 -4.42 7.19
N SER A 34 -13.62 -5.22 6.17
CA SER A 34 -14.25 -6.54 6.33
C SER A 34 -13.75 -7.54 5.30
N VAL A 35 -14.12 -8.81 5.49
CA VAL A 35 -13.83 -9.90 4.56
C VAL A 35 -14.49 -9.66 3.20
N GLU A 36 -15.71 -9.17 3.20
CA GLU A 36 -16.48 -8.89 1.98
C GLU A 36 -15.80 -7.78 1.16
N GLU A 37 -15.33 -6.73 1.82
CA GLU A 37 -14.58 -5.66 1.14
C GLU A 37 -13.25 -6.18 0.58
N ALA A 38 -12.55 -7.06 1.30
CA ALA A 38 -11.33 -7.68 0.81
C ALA A 38 -11.60 -8.56 -0.43
N GLN A 39 -12.68 -9.34 -0.42
CA GLN A 39 -13.12 -10.13 -1.56
C GLN A 39 -13.46 -9.24 -2.76
N GLU A 40 -14.16 -8.12 -2.53
CA GLU A 40 -14.45 -7.13 -3.58
C GLU A 40 -13.17 -6.55 -4.19
N CYS A 41 -12.18 -6.22 -3.36
CA CYS A 41 -10.88 -5.73 -3.82
C CYS A 41 -10.23 -6.74 -4.78
N VAL A 42 -10.14 -8.00 -4.38
CA VAL A 42 -9.56 -9.07 -5.20
C VAL A 42 -10.37 -9.24 -6.49
N ALA A 43 -11.69 -9.37 -6.40
CA ALA A 43 -12.56 -9.55 -7.56
C ALA A 43 -12.46 -8.40 -8.57
N SER A 44 -12.22 -7.17 -8.11
CA SER A 44 -12.08 -6.01 -8.99
C SER A 44 -10.84 -6.05 -9.90
N VAL A 45 -9.83 -6.83 -9.50
CA VAL A 45 -8.56 -6.98 -10.21
C VAL A 45 -8.56 -8.23 -11.09
N ARG A 46 -9.08 -9.35 -10.58
CA ARG A 46 -9.04 -10.65 -11.28
C ARG A 46 -9.99 -10.69 -12.48
N ALA A 47 -9.67 -11.52 -13.46
CA ALA A 47 -10.46 -11.67 -14.68
C ALA A 47 -11.88 -12.20 -14.37
N ASP A 48 -12.86 -11.78 -15.15
CA ASP A 48 -14.24 -12.29 -15.08
C ASP A 48 -14.33 -13.68 -15.71
N THR A 49 -13.94 -14.68 -14.93
CA THR A 49 -14.03 -16.10 -15.32
C THR A 49 -14.56 -16.94 -14.15
N PRO A 50 -15.18 -18.10 -14.39
CA PRO A 50 -15.60 -19.00 -13.33
C PRO A 50 -14.47 -19.48 -12.41
N GLN A 51 -13.23 -19.51 -12.90
CA GLN A 51 -12.05 -19.99 -12.17
C GLN A 51 -11.49 -18.94 -11.22
N THR A 52 -11.49 -17.67 -11.66
CA THR A 52 -10.89 -16.56 -10.89
C THR A 52 -11.91 -15.81 -10.03
N GLY A 53 -13.20 -15.91 -10.35
CA GLY A 53 -14.26 -15.20 -9.64
C GLY A 53 -14.17 -13.67 -9.71
N GLY A 54 -13.38 -13.15 -10.65
CA GLY A 54 -13.18 -11.72 -10.82
C GLY A 54 -14.31 -11.02 -11.54
N THR A 55 -14.16 -9.71 -11.67
CA THR A 55 -15.12 -8.84 -12.39
C THR A 55 -14.45 -7.98 -13.47
N HIS A 56 -13.18 -8.29 -13.81
CA HIS A 56 -12.43 -7.57 -14.82
C HIS A 56 -12.70 -8.20 -16.20
N GLY A 57 -13.56 -7.55 -16.96
CA GLY A 57 -13.94 -8.02 -18.29
C GLY A 57 -12.80 -7.95 -19.32
N SER A 58 -13.00 -8.61 -20.44
CA SER A 58 -12.09 -8.53 -21.59
C SER A 58 -12.21 -7.16 -22.24
N GLU A 59 -11.12 -6.42 -22.28
CA GLU A 59 -11.02 -5.10 -22.91
C GLU A 59 -9.66 -4.93 -23.61
N ASP A 60 -9.59 -3.99 -24.54
CA ASP A 60 -8.35 -3.62 -25.21
C ASP A 60 -7.44 -2.88 -24.23
N ARG A 61 -6.43 -3.56 -23.72
CA ARG A 61 -5.51 -3.04 -22.70
C ARG A 61 -4.08 -2.99 -23.22
N ARG A 62 -3.32 -2.02 -22.78
CA ARG A 62 -1.92 -1.86 -23.16
C ARG A 62 -1.08 -3.09 -22.85
N PHE A 63 -1.25 -3.68 -21.65
CA PHE A 63 -0.50 -4.88 -21.24
C PHE A 63 -0.87 -6.14 -22.02
N ALA A 64 -2.08 -6.18 -22.62
CA ALA A 64 -2.57 -7.24 -23.49
C ALA A 64 -2.35 -6.91 -24.99
N LYS A 65 -1.37 -6.09 -25.31
CA LYS A 65 -1.09 -5.64 -26.67
C LYS A 65 -2.34 -5.13 -27.40
N TYR A 66 -3.17 -4.39 -26.65
CA TYR A 66 -4.48 -3.90 -27.08
C TYR A 66 -5.42 -5.06 -27.46
N PHE A 67 -5.95 -5.07 -28.68
CA PHE A 67 -6.88 -6.09 -29.16
C PHE A 67 -6.23 -7.45 -29.47
N LEU A 68 -4.91 -7.52 -29.58
CA LEU A 68 -4.22 -8.74 -30.02
C LEU A 68 -4.30 -9.89 -29.00
N GLU A 69 -4.32 -9.56 -27.73
CA GLU A 69 -4.39 -10.55 -26.64
C GLU A 69 -5.62 -10.36 -25.73
N SER A 70 -6.54 -9.45 -26.10
CA SER A 70 -7.76 -9.20 -25.34
C SER A 70 -8.58 -10.49 -25.18
N GLY A 71 -8.93 -10.83 -23.92
CA GLY A 71 -9.68 -12.06 -23.61
C GLY A 71 -8.91 -13.38 -23.80
N SER A 72 -7.62 -13.33 -24.09
CA SER A 72 -6.78 -14.51 -24.21
C SER A 72 -6.34 -15.08 -22.84
N PRO A 73 -5.79 -16.33 -22.78
CA PRO A 73 -5.15 -16.84 -21.57
C PRO A 73 -4.03 -15.93 -21.04
N GLN A 74 -3.29 -15.26 -21.93
CA GLN A 74 -2.25 -14.28 -21.57
C GLN A 74 -2.84 -13.05 -20.91
N TYR A 75 -4.02 -12.61 -21.35
CA TYR A 75 -4.77 -11.52 -20.70
C TYR A 75 -5.17 -11.90 -19.29
N VAL A 76 -5.72 -13.10 -19.08
CA VAL A 76 -6.08 -13.61 -17.74
C VAL A 76 -4.84 -13.69 -16.85
N GLN A 77 -3.76 -14.27 -17.36
CA GLN A 77 -2.51 -14.38 -16.58
C GLN A 77 -1.96 -13.01 -16.19
N ALA A 78 -2.01 -12.02 -17.07
CA ALA A 78 -1.56 -10.67 -16.76
C ALA A 78 -2.39 -9.99 -15.64
N LEU A 79 -3.66 -10.35 -15.49
CA LEU A 79 -4.49 -9.91 -14.35
C LEU A 79 -4.18 -10.70 -13.07
N GLU A 80 -3.84 -11.98 -13.19
CA GLU A 80 -3.39 -12.80 -12.05
C GLU A 80 -2.03 -12.32 -11.51
N ASP A 81 -1.15 -11.80 -12.37
CA ASP A 81 0.17 -11.27 -12.01
C ASP A 81 0.10 -9.88 -11.33
N VAL A 82 -1.07 -9.24 -11.28
CA VAL A 82 -1.25 -7.97 -10.56
C VAL A 82 -1.13 -8.19 -9.06
N VAL A 83 -0.18 -7.52 -8.43
CA VAL A 83 0.00 -7.56 -6.98
C VAL A 83 -1.11 -6.76 -6.29
N ILE A 84 -1.82 -7.42 -5.38
CA ILE A 84 -2.87 -6.84 -4.55
C ILE A 84 -2.34 -6.67 -3.14
N ALA A 85 -2.25 -5.42 -2.70
CA ALA A 85 -1.93 -5.07 -1.32
C ALA A 85 -3.16 -4.47 -0.64
N ILE A 86 -3.34 -4.74 0.65
CA ILE A 86 -4.34 -4.08 1.49
C ILE A 86 -3.67 -3.27 2.59
N MET A 87 -4.29 -2.15 2.94
CA MET A 87 -3.84 -1.28 4.02
C MET A 87 -4.56 -1.64 5.32
N VAL A 88 -3.79 -2.00 6.33
CA VAL A 88 -4.28 -2.32 7.68
C VAL A 88 -4.18 -1.05 8.50
N GLU A 89 -5.30 -0.33 8.64
CA GLU A 89 -5.32 1.03 9.17
C GLU A 89 -6.60 1.38 9.96
N LYS A 90 -7.47 0.40 10.21
CA LYS A 90 -8.70 0.57 11.00
C LYS A 90 -8.79 -0.50 12.09
N GLU A 91 -9.42 -0.15 13.19
CA GLU A 91 -9.64 -1.09 14.30
C GLU A 91 -10.39 -2.35 13.85
N SER A 92 -11.43 -2.19 13.02
CA SER A 92 -12.18 -3.31 12.46
C SER A 92 -11.32 -4.25 11.62
N THR A 93 -10.42 -3.70 10.80
CA THR A 93 -9.47 -4.48 9.99
C THR A 93 -8.55 -5.30 10.87
N VAL A 94 -8.03 -4.70 11.95
CA VAL A 94 -7.12 -5.39 12.88
C VAL A 94 -7.83 -6.49 13.65
N ARG A 95 -9.07 -6.23 14.10
CA ARG A 95 -9.90 -7.22 14.80
C ARG A 95 -10.16 -8.45 13.95
N ASP A 96 -10.48 -8.25 12.67
CA ASP A 96 -10.88 -9.31 11.75
C ASP A 96 -9.73 -9.74 10.81
N LEU A 97 -8.48 -9.39 11.16
CA LEU A 97 -7.31 -9.50 10.26
C LEU A 97 -7.04 -10.93 9.79
N ASP A 98 -7.16 -11.93 10.68
CA ASP A 98 -7.00 -13.34 10.29
C ASP A 98 -8.01 -13.76 9.21
N ALA A 99 -9.26 -13.36 9.35
CA ALA A 99 -10.31 -13.67 8.38
C ALA A 99 -10.10 -12.92 7.05
N ILE A 100 -9.72 -11.64 7.12
CA ILE A 100 -9.42 -10.82 5.94
C ILE A 100 -8.24 -11.41 5.16
N LEU A 101 -7.15 -11.80 5.84
CA LEU A 101 -5.96 -12.36 5.18
C LEU A 101 -6.13 -13.81 4.74
N SER A 102 -7.25 -14.45 5.10
CA SER A 102 -7.65 -15.77 4.55
C SER A 102 -8.31 -15.65 3.17
N VAL A 103 -8.60 -14.43 2.70
CA VAL A 103 -9.11 -14.19 1.34
C VAL A 103 -7.98 -14.47 0.35
N ASP A 104 -8.22 -15.43 -0.54
CA ASP A 104 -7.24 -15.78 -1.57
C ASP A 104 -7.01 -14.62 -2.55
N GLY A 105 -5.77 -14.45 -3.00
CA GLY A 105 -5.38 -13.42 -3.95
C GLY A 105 -4.89 -12.10 -3.33
N ILE A 106 -4.79 -11.99 -2.00
CA ILE A 106 -4.09 -10.89 -1.32
C ILE A 106 -2.61 -11.23 -1.22
N ASP A 107 -1.75 -10.40 -1.82
CA ASP A 107 -0.31 -10.63 -1.88
C ASP A 107 0.45 -9.93 -0.75
N MET A 108 0.01 -8.73 -0.36
CA MET A 108 0.75 -7.88 0.57
C MET A 108 -0.15 -7.16 1.57
N THR A 109 0.45 -6.80 2.72
CA THR A 109 -0.12 -5.84 3.66
C THR A 109 0.78 -4.62 3.82
N VAL A 110 0.15 -3.45 4.04
CA VAL A 110 0.80 -2.20 4.44
C VAL A 110 0.12 -1.71 5.71
N PHE A 111 0.87 -1.44 6.77
CA PHE A 111 0.29 -0.91 8.00
C PHE A 111 0.25 0.63 7.96
N GLY A 112 -0.94 1.20 8.14
CA GLY A 112 -1.19 2.64 8.20
C GLY A 112 -1.32 3.13 9.64
N GLY A 113 -0.19 3.25 10.36
CA GLY A 113 -0.20 3.57 11.80
C GLY A 113 -0.84 4.91 12.17
N GLY A 114 -0.77 5.92 11.30
CA GLY A 114 -1.42 7.21 11.51
C GLY A 114 -2.95 7.08 11.49
N ASP A 115 -3.48 6.45 10.45
CA ASP A 115 -4.92 6.21 10.28
C ASP A 115 -5.45 5.23 11.33
N TYR A 116 -4.63 4.23 11.70
CA TYR A 116 -4.98 3.30 12.78
C TYR A 116 -5.11 4.05 14.11
N ALA A 117 -4.14 4.89 14.48
CA ALA A 117 -4.21 5.70 15.70
C ALA A 117 -5.43 6.64 15.69
N MET A 118 -5.75 7.26 14.56
CA MET A 118 -6.97 8.05 14.40
C MET A 118 -8.23 7.19 14.59
N SER A 119 -8.27 5.97 14.08
CA SER A 119 -9.41 5.06 14.23
C SER A 119 -9.68 4.67 15.68
N LEU A 120 -8.64 4.71 16.53
CA LEU A 120 -8.73 4.53 17.99
C LEU A 120 -9.10 5.82 18.75
N GLY A 121 -9.32 6.95 18.06
CA GLY A 121 -9.51 8.25 18.71
C GLY A 121 -8.23 8.85 19.32
N LYS A 122 -7.05 8.42 18.85
CA LYS A 122 -5.72 8.82 19.35
C LYS A 122 -4.86 9.47 18.24
N PRO A 123 -5.32 10.56 17.61
CA PRO A 123 -4.57 11.20 16.52
C PRO A 123 -3.17 11.63 16.98
N GLY A 124 -2.19 11.50 16.09
CA GLY A 124 -0.78 11.84 16.37
C GLY A 124 0.00 10.79 17.18
N GLN A 125 -0.63 9.69 17.63
CA GLN A 125 -0.01 8.68 18.47
C GLN A 125 0.45 7.42 17.71
N ALA A 126 0.80 7.55 16.43
CA ALA A 126 1.29 6.43 15.62
C ALA A 126 2.53 5.73 16.21
N ALA A 127 3.38 6.47 16.95
CA ALA A 127 4.57 5.92 17.59
C ALA A 127 4.30 5.32 18.99
N SER A 128 3.05 5.34 19.50
CA SER A 128 2.73 4.75 20.80
C SER A 128 2.98 3.24 20.81
N LYS A 129 3.31 2.72 22.00
CA LYS A 129 3.54 1.27 22.16
C LYS A 129 2.36 0.44 21.67
N GLU A 130 1.13 0.85 21.98
CA GLU A 130 -0.09 0.19 21.55
C GLU A 130 -0.16 0.04 20.02
N VAL A 131 0.12 1.11 19.26
CA VAL A 131 0.12 1.10 17.81
C VAL A 131 1.27 0.25 17.25
N GLN A 132 2.45 0.31 17.88
CA GLN A 132 3.59 -0.51 17.48
C GLN A 132 3.38 -2.00 17.75
N ASP A 133 2.73 -2.37 18.85
CA ASP A 133 2.37 -3.76 19.16
C ASP A 133 1.40 -4.32 18.11
N VAL A 134 0.46 -3.50 17.60
CA VAL A 134 -0.45 -3.88 16.50
C VAL A 134 0.27 -3.95 15.17
N TYR A 135 1.26 -3.09 14.95
CA TYR A 135 2.12 -3.21 13.76
C TYR A 135 2.83 -4.58 13.72
N ASP A 136 3.47 -4.96 14.82
CA ASP A 136 4.14 -6.26 14.94
C ASP A 136 3.15 -7.43 14.83
N TYR A 137 1.94 -7.29 15.37
CA TYR A 137 0.86 -8.24 15.18
C TYR A 137 0.49 -8.38 13.71
N THR A 138 0.35 -7.28 12.97
CA THR A 138 0.04 -7.26 11.53
C THR A 138 1.12 -8.01 10.74
N VAL A 139 2.39 -7.76 11.03
CA VAL A 139 3.51 -8.46 10.36
C VAL A 139 3.45 -9.97 10.59
N ARG A 140 3.26 -10.40 11.85
CA ARG A 140 3.16 -11.84 12.18
C ARG A 140 1.96 -12.52 11.53
N THR A 141 0.80 -11.86 11.57
CA THR A 141 -0.43 -12.41 10.99
C THR A 141 -0.32 -12.49 9.45
N SER A 142 0.30 -11.52 8.81
CA SER A 142 0.57 -11.58 7.37
C SER A 142 1.39 -12.81 7.01
N PHE A 143 2.50 -13.06 7.68
CA PHE A 143 3.29 -14.26 7.42
C PHE A 143 2.56 -15.58 7.69
N LYS A 144 1.71 -15.61 8.73
CA LYS A 144 0.87 -16.79 9.03
C LYS A 144 -0.02 -17.19 7.86
N HIS A 145 -0.50 -16.19 7.09
CA HIS A 145 -1.36 -16.38 5.91
C HIS A 145 -0.57 -16.42 4.58
N GLY A 146 0.77 -16.42 4.60
CA GLY A 146 1.57 -16.38 3.38
C GLY A 146 1.60 -15.03 2.67
N VAL A 147 0.97 -14.02 3.26
CA VAL A 147 0.91 -12.64 2.75
C VAL A 147 2.20 -11.90 3.13
N GLN A 148 2.76 -11.11 2.22
CA GLN A 148 4.01 -10.39 2.44
C GLN A 148 3.77 -9.04 3.13
N PRO A 149 4.26 -8.80 4.36
CA PRO A 149 4.21 -7.47 4.95
C PRO A 149 5.19 -6.54 4.24
N ARG A 150 4.75 -5.28 4.02
CA ARG A 150 5.53 -4.21 3.42
C ARG A 150 5.53 -2.99 4.34
N PRO A 151 6.36 -3.00 5.39
CA PRO A 151 6.47 -1.87 6.31
C PRO A 151 6.99 -0.61 5.64
N SER A 152 6.46 0.54 6.10
CA SER A 152 7.02 1.85 5.82
C SER A 152 8.11 2.16 6.83
N ILE A 153 9.26 2.58 6.33
CA ILE A 153 10.45 2.94 7.13
C ILE A 153 10.90 4.35 6.78
N GLY A 154 11.39 5.06 7.78
CA GLY A 154 11.94 6.41 7.63
C GLY A 154 13.44 6.41 7.36
N SER A 155 14.14 5.37 7.81
CA SER A 155 15.59 5.24 7.66
C SER A 155 15.99 3.77 7.52
N PRO A 156 17.21 3.48 7.05
CA PRO A 156 17.74 2.11 7.00
C PRO A 156 17.79 1.42 8.37
N GLU A 157 18.00 2.17 9.45
CA GLU A 157 18.10 1.67 10.83
C GLU A 157 16.75 1.07 11.29
N ASP A 158 15.63 1.60 10.80
CA ASP A 158 14.29 1.10 11.10
C ASP A 158 14.04 -0.31 10.52
N MET A 159 14.86 -0.75 9.55
CA MET A 159 14.70 -2.04 8.89
C MET A 159 15.02 -3.22 9.80
N GLU A 160 15.93 -3.07 10.76
CA GLU A 160 16.54 -4.19 11.48
C GLU A 160 15.50 -5.10 12.15
N ARG A 161 14.53 -4.52 12.87
CA ARG A 161 13.45 -5.29 13.52
C ARG A 161 12.60 -6.10 12.52
N PHE A 162 12.37 -5.54 11.36
CA PHE A 162 11.57 -6.19 10.31
C PHE A 162 12.38 -7.26 9.56
N LEU A 163 13.68 -7.01 9.32
CA LEU A 163 14.59 -8.00 8.74
C LEU A 163 14.70 -9.24 9.64
N MET A 164 14.82 -9.04 10.96
CA MET A 164 14.81 -10.15 11.93
C MET A 164 13.49 -10.93 11.91
N ALA A 165 12.37 -10.29 11.60
CA ALA A 165 11.08 -10.94 11.41
C ALA A 165 10.93 -11.63 10.04
N GLY A 166 11.90 -11.49 9.13
CA GLY A 166 11.88 -12.11 7.80
C GLY A 166 11.25 -11.25 6.70
N VAL A 167 10.98 -9.97 6.95
CA VAL A 167 10.43 -9.04 5.96
C VAL A 167 11.46 -8.78 4.85
N LYS A 168 10.99 -8.79 3.60
CA LYS A 168 11.84 -8.57 2.40
C LYS A 168 11.41 -7.36 1.56
N HIS A 169 10.22 -6.82 1.81
CA HIS A 169 9.64 -5.72 1.05
C HIS A 169 9.45 -4.50 1.95
N PHE A 170 9.88 -3.32 1.48
CA PHE A 170 9.84 -2.10 2.26
C PHE A 170 9.30 -0.93 1.42
N CYS A 171 8.62 0.00 2.08
CA CYS A 171 8.33 1.32 1.56
C CYS A 171 9.31 2.30 2.19
N MET A 172 10.22 2.88 1.40
CA MET A 172 11.34 3.67 1.86
C MET A 172 11.05 5.16 1.67
N GLY A 173 10.45 5.79 2.68
CA GLY A 173 10.19 7.22 2.68
C GLY A 173 9.20 7.68 1.62
N THR A 174 9.08 8.99 1.46
CA THR A 174 8.32 9.65 0.41
C THR A 174 9.19 10.71 -0.26
N ASP A 175 8.89 11.06 -1.50
CA ASP A 175 9.53 12.16 -2.24
C ASP A 175 9.44 13.48 -1.45
N LEU A 176 8.24 13.77 -0.92
CA LEU A 176 8.00 14.98 -0.12
C LEU A 176 8.88 15.01 1.14
N ALA A 177 8.97 13.89 1.89
CA ALA A 177 9.82 13.81 3.06
C ALA A 177 11.30 13.98 2.69
N THR A 178 11.74 13.40 1.58
CA THR A 178 13.10 13.49 1.09
C THR A 178 13.46 14.94 0.74
N ILE A 179 12.57 15.62 -0.01
CA ILE A 179 12.76 17.03 -0.37
C ILE A 179 12.77 17.90 0.89
N TYR A 180 11.85 17.68 1.81
CA TYR A 180 11.76 18.44 3.07
C TYR A 180 13.05 18.29 3.90
N GLN A 181 13.55 17.07 4.09
CA GLN A 181 14.79 16.81 4.82
C GLN A 181 16.01 17.47 4.14
N TRP A 182 16.06 17.43 2.80
CA TRP A 182 17.09 18.14 2.07
C TRP A 182 17.02 19.64 2.32
N CYS A 183 15.84 20.25 2.25
CA CYS A 183 15.65 21.67 2.53
C CYS A 183 16.07 22.05 3.96
N LEU A 184 15.65 21.24 4.96
CA LEU A 184 16.04 21.48 6.36
C LEU A 184 17.57 21.48 6.53
N LYS A 185 18.26 20.57 5.87
CA LYS A 185 19.71 20.43 5.95
C LYS A 185 20.47 21.53 5.21
N GLU A 186 20.05 21.84 3.99
CA GLU A 186 20.85 22.70 3.11
C GLU A 186 20.46 24.19 3.21
N THR A 187 19.21 24.52 3.52
CA THR A 187 18.79 25.93 3.60
C THR A 187 19.62 26.77 4.58
N PRO A 188 19.92 26.33 5.81
CA PRO A 188 20.78 27.10 6.72
C PRO A 188 22.16 27.36 6.13
N ARG A 189 22.73 26.41 5.40
CA ARG A 189 24.03 26.54 4.75
C ARG A 189 24.04 27.60 3.62
N PHE A 190 22.93 27.68 2.86
CA PHE A 190 22.77 28.75 1.87
C PHE A 190 22.64 30.12 2.54
N TRP A 191 21.90 30.21 3.64
CA TRP A 191 21.75 31.48 4.39
C TRP A 191 23.09 31.99 4.94
N GLU A 192 23.86 31.10 5.56
CA GLU A 192 25.20 31.42 6.01
C GLU A 192 26.05 32.00 4.89
N LYS A 193 26.01 31.40 3.68
CA LYS A 193 26.78 31.86 2.52
C LYS A 193 26.41 33.24 2.00
N ILE A 194 25.15 33.65 2.14
CA ILE A 194 24.65 34.95 1.69
C ILE A 194 24.52 35.97 2.85
N GLY A 195 25.00 35.61 4.05
CA GLY A 195 24.99 36.50 5.21
C GLY A 195 23.59 36.79 5.78
N VAL A 196 22.63 35.88 5.59
CA VAL A 196 21.28 36.01 6.15
C VAL A 196 21.22 35.31 7.51
N ASP A 197 20.84 36.06 8.54
CA ASP A 197 20.61 35.52 9.88
C ASP A 197 19.22 34.86 9.94
N PRO A 198 19.13 33.54 10.24
CA PRO A 198 17.86 32.83 10.33
C PRO A 198 16.92 33.35 11.42
N GLU A 199 17.45 33.95 12.49
CA GLU A 199 16.67 34.44 13.64
C GLU A 199 16.01 35.82 13.38
N ASN A 200 16.48 36.55 12.36
CA ASN A 200 15.98 37.86 12.00
C ASN A 200 14.92 37.86 10.87
N ARG A 201 14.17 36.76 10.70
CA ARG A 201 13.11 36.70 9.69
C ARG A 201 11.85 37.41 10.15
N GLN A 202 11.50 38.49 9.47
CA GLN A 202 10.11 38.91 9.33
C GLN A 202 9.48 38.05 8.25
N VAL A 203 8.61 37.08 8.65
CA VAL A 203 7.71 36.33 7.75
C VAL A 203 6.46 37.20 7.54
#